data_c33511654eccda855d82a8d3c59b68c2
#
_entry.id   c33511654eccda855d82a8d3c59b68c2
#
_cell.length_a   1.000
_cell.length_b   1.000
_cell.length_c   1.000
_cell.angle_alpha   90.00
_cell.angle_beta   90.00
_cell.angle_gamma   90.00
#
_symmetry.space_group_name_H-M   'P 1'
#
loop_
_entity.id
_entity.type
_entity.pdbx_description
1 polymer ?
#
loop_
_entity_poly.entity_id
_entity_poly.type
_entity_poly.pdbx_seq_one_letter_code
_entity_poly.pdbx_strand_id
1 'polypeptide(L)'
;MKHMKFMTLAMLSVVLLASCQSRESKINKLVTSHLEQSLDNPQDLKVLEIAEPDSAFGLNYFTKQEQAYMLGTVTNVTKVLMERTAYMTKPDLDDAYTMTLADLEMRMSTGLFSGMLGDVKKGAWSGWKSKVTYTCKSKYGCMYKAQRWYFLDKDCETVIRSFDLPIVGTDKKEPHAKPKQNNKKNARNGLSKVVV
;
A
#
# COMPACT_ATOMS: atom_id res chain seq x y z
N MET A 1 -8.36 3.64 -59.69
CA MET A 1 -7.10 3.83 -58.90
C MET A 1 -7.13 4.98 -57.89
N LYS A 2 -7.94 6.03 -58.02
CA LYS A 2 -8.01 7.13 -57.01
C LYS A 2 -8.63 6.71 -55.69
N HIS A 3 -9.62 5.83 -55.68
CA HIS A 3 -10.31 5.40 -54.44
C HIS A 3 -9.46 4.45 -53.57
N MET A 4 -8.55 3.69 -54.17
CA MET A 4 -7.68 2.77 -53.42
C MET A 4 -6.59 3.50 -52.63
N LYS A 5 -6.15 4.67 -53.06
CA LYS A 5 -5.17 5.51 -52.35
C LYS A 5 -5.76 6.21 -51.15
N PHE A 6 -7.05 6.55 -51.20
CA PHE A 6 -7.79 7.17 -50.07
C PHE A 6 -8.05 6.16 -48.94
N MET A 7 -8.33 4.89 -49.30
CA MET A 7 -8.59 3.84 -48.30
C MET A 7 -7.32 3.45 -47.53
N THR A 8 -6.16 3.42 -48.19
CA THR A 8 -4.88 3.13 -47.54
C THR A 8 -4.43 4.26 -46.61
N LEU A 9 -4.71 5.53 -46.98
CA LEU A 9 -4.37 6.67 -46.13
C LEU A 9 -5.27 6.74 -44.86
N ALA A 10 -6.55 6.39 -44.99
CA ALA A 10 -7.49 6.33 -43.85
C ALA A 10 -7.15 5.20 -42.88
N MET A 11 -6.71 4.02 -43.34
CA MET A 11 -6.25 2.94 -42.46
C MET A 11 -4.95 3.28 -41.74
N LEU A 12 -4.03 4.01 -42.36
CA LEU A 12 -2.76 4.41 -41.74
C LEU A 12 -2.99 5.41 -40.61
N SER A 13 -3.98 6.31 -40.72
CA SER A 13 -4.32 7.29 -39.70
C SER A 13 -4.98 6.65 -38.45
N VAL A 14 -5.76 5.59 -38.61
CA VAL A 14 -6.40 4.84 -37.50
C VAL A 14 -5.37 4.08 -36.67
N VAL A 15 -4.34 3.51 -37.31
CA VAL A 15 -3.27 2.79 -36.61
C VAL A 15 -2.41 3.75 -35.76
N LEU A 16 -2.19 4.99 -36.21
CA LEU A 16 -1.43 5.99 -35.46
C LEU A 16 -2.18 6.52 -34.22
N LEU A 17 -3.51 6.52 -34.23
CA LEU A 17 -4.32 6.93 -33.08
C LEU A 17 -4.43 5.84 -32.00
N ALA A 18 -4.27 4.56 -32.36
CA ALA A 18 -4.33 3.45 -31.41
C ALA A 18 -3.05 3.28 -30.57
N SER A 19 -1.95 3.94 -30.93
CA SER A 19 -0.66 3.74 -30.23
C SER A 19 -0.34 4.77 -29.15
N CYS A 20 -1.17 5.81 -28.97
CA CYS A 20 -0.95 6.83 -27.94
C CYS A 20 -1.67 6.49 -26.64
N GLN A 21 -1.24 5.44 -25.98
CA GLN A 21 -1.61 5.26 -24.58
C GLN A 21 -1.03 6.44 -23.79
N SER A 22 -1.86 7.23 -23.11
CA SER A 22 -1.37 8.35 -22.33
C SER A 22 -0.38 7.83 -21.27
N ARG A 23 0.66 8.61 -20.95
CA ARG A 23 1.63 8.27 -19.90
C ARG A 23 0.94 7.90 -18.60
N GLU A 24 -0.08 8.65 -18.23
CA GLU A 24 -0.89 8.39 -17.04
C GLU A 24 -1.52 6.98 -17.07
N SER A 25 -2.10 6.58 -18.20
CA SER A 25 -2.66 5.24 -18.38
C SER A 25 -1.61 4.14 -18.24
N LYS A 26 -0.39 4.35 -18.77
CA LYS A 26 0.74 3.41 -18.59
C LYS A 26 1.11 3.29 -17.10
N ILE A 27 1.27 4.43 -16.43
CA ILE A 27 1.61 4.48 -15.00
C ILE A 27 0.53 3.78 -14.18
N ASN A 28 -0.75 4.12 -14.39
CA ASN A 28 -1.85 3.52 -13.65
C ASN A 28 -1.89 2.00 -13.79
N LYS A 29 -1.69 1.48 -15.00
CA LYS A 29 -1.62 0.05 -15.26
C LYS A 29 -0.43 -0.59 -14.55
N LEU A 30 0.75 0.02 -14.64
CA LEU A 30 1.99 -0.50 -14.05
C LEU A 30 1.90 -0.57 -12.52
N VAL A 31 1.47 0.54 -11.88
CA VAL A 31 1.40 0.60 -10.41
C VAL A 31 0.32 -0.32 -9.84
N THR A 32 -0.82 -0.46 -10.53
CA THR A 32 -1.89 -1.38 -10.12
C THR A 32 -1.42 -2.82 -10.21
N SER A 33 -0.84 -3.23 -11.35
CA SER A 33 -0.32 -4.58 -11.52
C SER A 33 0.77 -4.92 -10.50
N HIS A 34 1.71 -3.99 -10.25
CA HIS A 34 2.74 -4.18 -9.24
C HIS A 34 2.15 -4.29 -7.82
N LEU A 35 1.12 -3.50 -7.52
CA LEU A 35 0.43 -3.54 -6.23
C LEU A 35 -0.22 -4.91 -6.02
N GLU A 36 -0.98 -5.41 -7.00
CA GLU A 36 -1.61 -6.73 -6.98
C GLU A 36 -0.60 -7.87 -6.76
N GLN A 37 0.55 -7.81 -7.40
CA GLN A 37 1.60 -8.83 -7.29
C GLN A 37 2.36 -8.82 -5.97
N SER A 38 2.34 -7.70 -5.25
CA SER A 38 3.18 -7.47 -4.06
C SER A 38 2.44 -7.55 -2.73
N LEU A 39 1.10 -7.70 -2.75
CA LEU A 39 0.29 -7.80 -1.55
C LEU A 39 0.05 -9.24 -1.13
N ASP A 40 -0.07 -9.46 0.19
CA ASP A 40 -0.32 -10.79 0.76
C ASP A 40 -1.71 -11.34 0.36
N ASN A 41 -2.71 -10.45 0.22
CA ASN A 41 -4.09 -10.81 -0.11
C ASN A 41 -4.64 -9.93 -1.25
N PRO A 42 -4.16 -10.09 -2.48
CA PRO A 42 -4.54 -9.22 -3.60
C PRO A 42 -6.03 -9.27 -3.94
N GLN A 43 -6.73 -10.36 -3.58
CA GLN A 43 -8.18 -10.49 -3.76
C GLN A 43 -8.99 -9.53 -2.87
N ASP A 44 -8.40 -9.03 -1.78
CA ASP A 44 -9.02 -8.07 -0.87
C ASP A 44 -8.55 -6.61 -1.15
N LEU A 45 -7.80 -6.42 -2.24
CA LEU A 45 -7.34 -5.11 -2.67
C LEU A 45 -8.49 -4.24 -3.17
N LYS A 46 -8.55 -3.01 -2.67
CA LYS A 46 -9.37 -1.95 -3.23
C LYS A 46 -8.53 -0.71 -3.40
N VAL A 47 -8.24 -0.34 -4.64
CA VAL A 47 -7.62 0.95 -4.99
C VAL A 47 -8.65 2.06 -4.77
N LEU A 48 -8.29 3.05 -3.98
CA LEU A 48 -9.13 4.20 -3.65
C LEU A 48 -8.80 5.40 -4.52
N GLU A 49 -7.51 5.61 -4.78
CA GLU A 49 -7.00 6.76 -5.52
C GLU A 49 -5.65 6.45 -6.13
N ILE A 50 -5.41 6.92 -7.34
CA ILE A 50 -4.09 7.00 -7.96
C ILE A 50 -3.84 8.48 -8.22
N ALA A 51 -2.85 9.06 -7.54
CA ALA A 51 -2.51 10.46 -7.71
C ALA A 51 -1.85 10.71 -9.06
N GLU A 52 -2.03 11.92 -9.60
CA GLU A 52 -1.34 12.36 -10.81
C GLU A 52 0.18 12.15 -10.66
N PRO A 53 0.84 11.63 -11.70
CA PRO A 53 2.29 11.43 -11.67
C PRO A 53 3.05 12.74 -11.59
N ASP A 54 4.05 12.80 -10.71
CA ASP A 54 4.98 13.91 -10.55
C ASP A 54 6.39 13.52 -10.99
N SER A 55 7.24 14.51 -11.29
CA SER A 55 8.63 14.28 -11.67
C SER A 55 9.47 13.78 -10.51
N ALA A 56 10.25 12.72 -10.75
CA ALA A 56 11.25 12.22 -9.81
C ALA A 56 12.66 12.78 -10.11
N PHE A 57 13.43 13.06 -9.06
CA PHE A 57 14.79 13.58 -9.14
C PHE A 57 15.75 12.73 -8.28
N GLY A 58 15.87 11.45 -8.64
CA GLY A 58 16.52 10.43 -7.84
C GLY A 58 15.57 9.75 -6.87
N LEU A 59 16.01 8.63 -6.30
CA LEU A 59 15.17 7.77 -5.43
C LEU A 59 15.01 8.30 -4.01
N ASN A 60 15.90 9.22 -3.59
CA ASN A 60 15.96 9.74 -2.22
C ASN A 60 15.63 11.22 -2.12
N TYR A 61 15.29 11.87 -3.24
CA TYR A 61 14.89 13.27 -3.22
C TYR A 61 13.39 13.39 -2.95
N PHE A 62 13.05 14.07 -1.87
CA PHE A 62 11.70 14.45 -1.48
C PHE A 62 11.62 15.95 -1.24
N THR A 63 10.52 16.55 -1.63
CA THR A 63 10.24 17.95 -1.29
C THR A 63 10.06 18.09 0.23
N LYS A 64 10.21 19.30 0.76
CA LYS A 64 9.99 19.56 2.19
C LYS A 64 8.57 19.17 2.65
N GLN A 65 7.56 19.34 1.79
CA GLN A 65 6.20 18.94 2.07
C GLN A 65 6.06 17.40 2.12
N GLU A 66 6.69 16.68 1.20
CA GLU A 66 6.72 15.22 1.20
C GLU A 66 7.43 14.69 2.44
N GLN A 67 8.58 15.28 2.81
CA GLN A 67 9.31 14.91 4.03
C GLN A 67 8.46 15.12 5.28
N ALA A 68 7.77 16.26 5.40
CA ALA A 68 6.88 16.56 6.52
C ALA A 68 5.71 15.57 6.60
N TYR A 69 5.12 15.23 5.46
CA TYR A 69 4.05 14.21 5.40
C TYR A 69 4.54 12.83 5.86
N MET A 70 5.69 12.37 5.36
CA MET A 70 6.28 11.09 5.75
C MET A 70 6.63 11.06 7.24
N LEU A 71 7.26 12.12 7.75
CA LEU A 71 7.59 12.22 9.17
C LEU A 71 6.35 12.21 10.04
N GLY A 72 5.30 12.94 9.67
CA GLY A 72 4.01 12.92 10.36
C GLY A 72 3.39 11.52 10.37
N THR A 73 3.46 10.80 9.25
CA THR A 73 2.96 9.42 9.17
C THR A 73 3.74 8.49 10.08
N VAL A 74 5.07 8.52 10.04
CA VAL A 74 5.94 7.72 10.93
C VAL A 74 5.57 7.98 12.40
N THR A 75 5.52 9.26 12.78
CA THR A 75 5.19 9.67 14.16
C THR A 75 3.82 9.14 14.60
N ASN A 76 2.81 9.24 13.74
CA ASN A 76 1.46 8.76 14.07
C ASN A 76 1.39 7.24 14.21
N VAL A 77 2.01 6.50 13.29
CA VAL A 77 2.05 5.03 13.32
C VAL A 77 2.76 4.56 14.58
N THR A 78 3.95 5.08 14.85
CA THR A 78 4.74 4.74 16.05
C THR A 78 3.96 5.06 17.33
N LYS A 79 3.30 6.23 17.38
CA LYS A 79 2.48 6.60 18.55
C LYS A 79 1.36 5.59 18.80
N VAL A 80 0.57 5.27 17.78
CA VAL A 80 -0.52 4.30 17.89
C VAL A 80 0.01 2.93 18.32
N LEU A 81 1.12 2.47 17.74
CA LEU A 81 1.72 1.19 18.09
C LEU A 81 2.21 1.16 19.54
N MET A 82 2.90 2.22 20.00
CA MET A 82 3.35 2.34 21.39
C MET A 82 2.19 2.34 22.39
N GLU A 83 1.11 3.07 22.11
CA GLU A 83 -0.09 3.08 22.95
C GLU A 83 -0.74 1.69 23.02
N ARG A 84 -0.85 0.97 21.91
CA ARG A 84 -1.46 -0.36 21.86
C ARG A 84 -0.62 -1.45 22.53
N THR A 85 0.67 -1.31 22.52
CA THR A 85 1.61 -2.25 23.16
C THR A 85 1.97 -1.85 24.60
N ALA A 86 1.29 -0.88 25.18
CA ALA A 86 1.64 -0.29 26.47
C ALA A 86 3.14 0.04 26.55
N TYR A 87 3.63 0.76 25.55
CA TYR A 87 5.04 1.12 25.38
C TYR A 87 5.97 -0.12 25.35
N MET A 88 5.55 -1.14 24.62
CA MET A 88 6.25 -2.43 24.45
C MET A 88 6.37 -3.29 25.70
N THR A 89 5.65 -2.94 26.79
CA THR A 89 5.67 -3.75 28.02
C THR A 89 4.68 -4.91 28.00
N LYS A 90 3.62 -4.80 27.17
CA LYS A 90 2.58 -5.82 27.00
C LYS A 90 2.15 -5.91 25.55
N PRO A 91 3.00 -6.45 24.66
CA PRO A 91 2.60 -6.65 23.26
C PRO A 91 1.53 -7.74 23.21
N ASP A 92 0.35 -7.40 22.69
CA ASP A 92 -0.68 -8.38 22.38
C ASP A 92 -0.43 -8.94 20.98
N LEU A 93 0.21 -10.09 20.92
CA LEU A 93 0.54 -10.78 19.66
C LEU A 93 -0.68 -11.42 18.99
N ASP A 94 -1.81 -11.52 19.71
CA ASP A 94 -3.08 -12.04 19.17
C ASP A 94 -3.95 -10.91 18.59
N ASP A 95 -3.59 -9.64 18.84
CA ASP A 95 -4.28 -8.51 18.23
C ASP A 95 -3.84 -8.31 16.76
N ALA A 96 -4.68 -8.77 15.85
CA ALA A 96 -4.44 -8.71 14.41
C ALA A 96 -4.15 -7.28 13.90
N TYR A 97 -4.76 -6.25 14.49
CA TYR A 97 -4.50 -4.87 14.10
C TYR A 97 -3.12 -4.40 14.53
N THR A 98 -2.72 -4.67 15.77
CA THR A 98 -1.39 -4.35 16.29
C THR A 98 -0.30 -5.05 15.49
N MET A 99 -0.47 -6.34 15.18
CA MET A 99 0.46 -7.09 14.34
C MET A 99 0.54 -6.55 12.91
N THR A 100 -0.61 -6.16 12.33
CA THR A 100 -0.66 -5.53 11.01
C THR A 100 0.09 -4.20 11.01
N LEU A 101 -0.15 -3.37 12.02
CA LEU A 101 0.48 -2.06 12.12
C LEU A 101 2.00 -2.16 12.33
N ALA A 102 2.45 -3.11 13.15
CA ALA A 102 3.88 -3.38 13.37
C ALA A 102 4.58 -3.84 12.08
N ASP A 103 3.96 -4.74 11.31
CA ASP A 103 4.50 -5.18 10.02
C ASP A 103 4.59 -4.02 9.01
N LEU A 104 3.55 -3.18 8.94
CA LEU A 104 3.54 -2.00 8.07
C LEU A 104 4.58 -0.95 8.51
N GLU A 105 4.76 -0.73 9.82
CA GLU A 105 5.80 0.17 10.34
C GLU A 105 7.21 -0.32 9.97
N MET A 106 7.46 -1.60 10.10
CA MET A 106 8.75 -2.20 9.74
C MET A 106 9.04 -2.04 8.24
N ARG A 107 8.05 -2.32 7.38
CA ARG A 107 8.18 -2.14 5.91
C ARG A 107 8.39 -0.67 5.55
N MET A 108 7.65 0.25 6.17
CA MET A 108 7.79 1.69 6.02
C MET A 108 9.18 2.15 6.41
N SER A 109 9.66 1.78 7.60
CA SER A 109 10.97 2.16 8.11
C SER A 109 12.08 1.71 7.17
N THR A 110 12.06 0.45 6.71
CA THR A 110 13.03 -0.07 5.75
C THR A 110 13.01 0.74 4.43
N GLY A 111 11.82 1.16 3.99
CA GLY A 111 11.66 1.98 2.79
C GLY A 111 12.14 3.42 2.92
N LEU A 112 11.97 4.05 4.09
CA LEU A 112 12.21 5.47 4.30
C LEU A 112 13.60 5.81 4.81
N PHE A 113 14.25 4.94 5.58
CA PHE A 113 15.52 5.25 6.26
C PHE A 113 16.62 5.77 5.33
N SER A 114 16.69 5.24 4.12
CA SER A 114 17.68 5.68 3.14
C SER A 114 17.40 7.07 2.53
N GLY A 115 16.17 7.56 2.63
CA GLY A 115 15.74 8.81 1.97
C GLY A 115 15.52 10.00 2.92
N MET A 116 15.34 9.76 4.23
CA MET A 116 14.99 10.82 5.19
C MET A 116 16.20 11.38 5.96
N LEU A 117 17.32 10.66 6.00
CA LEU A 117 18.47 10.99 6.87
C LEU A 117 19.48 11.98 6.27
N GLY A 118 19.18 12.66 5.19
CA GLY A 118 20.12 13.63 4.60
C GLY A 118 19.44 14.75 3.83
N ASP A 119 20.11 15.90 3.77
CA ASP A 119 19.78 16.95 2.80
C ASP A 119 20.19 16.47 1.39
N VAL A 120 19.31 15.64 0.80
CA VAL A 120 19.52 15.14 -0.55
C VAL A 120 19.21 16.28 -1.53
N LYS A 121 20.26 16.77 -2.20
CA LYS A 121 20.10 17.82 -3.22
C LYS A 121 19.27 17.27 -4.38
N LYS A 122 18.41 18.12 -4.93
CA LYS A 122 17.66 17.83 -6.14
C LYS A 122 18.64 17.54 -7.28
N GLY A 123 18.64 16.30 -7.75
CA GLY A 123 19.46 15.86 -8.88
C GLY A 123 18.81 16.15 -10.23
N ALA A 124 19.34 15.52 -11.28
CA ALA A 124 18.70 15.50 -12.60
C ALA A 124 17.39 14.70 -12.55
N TRP A 125 16.49 15.03 -13.47
CA TRP A 125 15.25 14.25 -13.64
C TRP A 125 15.55 12.77 -13.94
N SER A 126 14.99 11.88 -13.14
CA SER A 126 15.26 10.43 -13.17
C SER A 126 14.08 9.58 -13.61
N GLY A 127 12.89 10.15 -13.71
CA GLY A 127 11.66 9.45 -14.05
C GLY A 127 10.45 10.05 -13.35
N TRP A 128 9.53 9.22 -12.89
CA TRP A 128 8.23 9.63 -12.37
C TRP A 128 8.00 9.12 -10.95
N LYS A 129 7.24 9.89 -10.17
CA LYS A 129 6.66 9.46 -8.89
C LYS A 129 5.15 9.34 -9.06
N SER A 130 4.56 8.28 -8.51
CA SER A 130 3.11 8.13 -8.37
C SER A 130 2.78 7.62 -6.97
N LYS A 131 1.57 7.93 -6.49
CA LYS A 131 1.08 7.55 -5.17
C LYS A 131 -0.25 6.84 -5.35
N VAL A 132 -0.37 5.66 -4.76
CA VAL A 132 -1.61 4.86 -4.80
C VAL A 132 -2.13 4.69 -3.39
N THR A 133 -3.31 5.22 -3.12
CA THR A 133 -4.02 4.99 -1.85
C THR A 133 -4.94 3.78 -2.02
N TYR A 134 -4.83 2.82 -1.10
CA TYR A 134 -5.56 1.57 -1.17
C TYR A 134 -5.94 1.03 0.20
N THR A 135 -6.89 0.10 0.22
CA THR A 135 -7.16 -0.78 1.35
C THR A 135 -6.90 -2.22 0.95
N CYS A 136 -6.43 -3.02 1.89
CA CYS A 136 -6.19 -4.44 1.69
C CYS A 136 -6.28 -5.17 3.02
N LYS A 137 -6.44 -6.48 2.98
CA LYS A 137 -6.37 -7.34 4.16
C LYS A 137 -4.93 -7.81 4.37
N SER A 138 -4.42 -7.69 5.59
CA SER A 138 -3.09 -8.17 5.95
C SER A 138 -3.06 -9.69 6.08
N LYS A 139 -1.85 -10.27 6.15
CA LYS A 139 -1.65 -11.69 6.48
C LYS A 139 -2.21 -12.08 7.86
N TYR A 140 -2.41 -11.10 8.74
CA TYR A 140 -3.04 -11.29 10.07
C TYR A 140 -4.56 -11.21 10.04
N GLY A 141 -5.17 -11.00 8.87
CA GLY A 141 -6.63 -10.95 8.70
C GLY A 141 -7.28 -9.60 8.97
N CYS A 142 -6.51 -8.55 9.28
CA CYS A 142 -7.02 -7.20 9.54
C CYS A 142 -7.03 -6.36 8.25
N MET A 143 -8.12 -5.62 8.02
CA MET A 143 -8.17 -4.60 6.96
C MET A 143 -7.32 -3.40 7.37
N TYR A 144 -6.50 -2.91 6.44
CA TYR A 144 -5.70 -1.72 6.62
C TYR A 144 -5.81 -0.77 5.43
N LYS A 145 -5.45 0.47 5.64
CA LYS A 145 -5.32 1.49 4.60
C LYS A 145 -3.88 1.97 4.54
N ALA A 146 -3.37 2.10 3.32
CA ALA A 146 -2.02 2.60 3.10
C ALA A 146 -1.95 3.44 1.82
N GLN A 147 -0.90 4.24 1.71
CA GLN A 147 -0.51 4.92 0.49
C GLN A 147 0.84 4.36 0.06
N ARG A 148 0.89 3.71 -1.11
CA ARG A 148 2.15 3.24 -1.72
C ARG A 148 2.72 4.30 -2.64
N TRP A 149 3.97 4.63 -2.41
CA TRP A 149 4.76 5.52 -3.25
C TRP A 149 5.57 4.70 -4.24
N TYR A 150 5.54 5.13 -5.48
CA TYR A 150 6.23 4.50 -6.59
C TYR A 150 7.23 5.46 -7.21
N PHE A 151 8.43 4.94 -7.51
CA PHE A 151 9.42 5.58 -8.37
C PHE A 151 9.55 4.74 -9.63
N LEU A 152 9.30 5.36 -10.75
CA LEU A 152 9.25 4.73 -12.05
C LEU A 152 10.37 5.28 -12.93
N ASP A 153 10.81 4.49 -13.89
CA ASP A 153 11.74 4.93 -14.92
C ASP A 153 11.12 6.03 -15.82
N LYS A 154 11.95 6.55 -16.73
CA LYS A 154 11.55 7.66 -17.62
C LYS A 154 10.45 7.25 -18.60
N ASP A 155 10.43 5.99 -19.00
CA ASP A 155 9.54 5.44 -20.02
C ASP A 155 8.26 4.85 -19.43
N CYS A 156 8.14 4.85 -18.08
CA CYS A 156 7.01 4.31 -17.32
C CYS A 156 6.80 2.80 -17.58
N GLU A 157 7.88 2.06 -17.69
CA GLU A 157 7.86 0.61 -17.95
C GLU A 157 8.27 -0.21 -16.72
N THR A 158 9.03 0.40 -15.80
CA THR A 158 9.60 -0.30 -14.66
C THR A 158 9.37 0.45 -13.36
N VAL A 159 8.96 -0.30 -12.32
CA VAL A 159 9.00 0.18 -10.95
C VAL A 159 10.42 0.01 -10.41
N ILE A 160 11.12 1.14 -10.19
CA ILE A 160 12.49 1.13 -9.67
C ILE A 160 12.48 0.93 -8.14
N ARG A 161 11.52 1.55 -7.47
CA ARG A 161 11.36 1.50 -6.02
C ARG A 161 9.91 1.73 -5.63
N SER A 162 9.46 1.06 -4.58
CA SER A 162 8.19 1.39 -3.92
C SER A 162 8.31 1.17 -2.42
N PHE A 163 7.46 1.87 -1.65
CA PHE A 163 7.28 1.67 -0.22
C PHE A 163 5.89 2.13 0.21
N ASP A 164 5.41 1.56 1.32
CA ASP A 164 4.10 1.88 1.89
C ASP A 164 4.20 2.88 3.03
N LEU A 165 3.23 3.79 3.09
CA LEU A 165 2.95 4.65 4.23
C LEU A 165 1.59 4.25 4.80
N PRO A 166 1.52 3.65 6.00
CA PRO A 166 0.25 3.31 6.63
C PRO A 166 -0.57 4.58 6.92
N ILE A 167 -1.88 4.50 6.65
CA ILE A 167 -2.82 5.56 7.01
C ILE A 167 -3.58 5.09 8.25
N VAL A 168 -3.14 5.55 9.40
CA VAL A 168 -3.85 5.30 10.66
C VAL A 168 -4.91 6.39 10.85
N GLY A 169 -6.17 5.98 11.02
CA GLY A 169 -7.28 6.90 11.30
C GLY A 169 -7.07 7.58 12.66
N THR A 170 -7.47 8.84 12.74
CA THR A 170 -7.63 9.54 14.01
C THR A 170 -8.92 9.10 14.73
N ASP A 171 -9.67 8.21 14.11
CA ASP A 171 -10.98 7.78 14.61
C ASP A 171 -10.82 6.82 15.79
N LYS A 172 -11.21 7.34 16.96
CA LYS A 172 -11.25 6.65 18.25
C LYS A 172 -12.23 5.47 18.32
N LYS A 173 -12.75 4.98 17.18
CA LYS A 173 -13.73 3.89 17.11
C LYS A 173 -13.60 3.06 15.83
N GLU A 174 -12.55 2.24 15.72
CA GLU A 174 -12.77 0.97 15.04
C GLU A 174 -13.31 -0.02 16.09
N PRO A 175 -14.48 -0.64 15.84
CA PRO A 175 -15.02 -1.61 16.77
C PRO A 175 -14.08 -2.82 16.76
N HIS A 176 -13.45 -3.07 17.91
CA HIS A 176 -12.79 -4.34 18.18
C HIS A 176 -13.79 -5.46 17.90
N ALA A 177 -13.60 -6.22 16.84
CA ALA A 177 -14.26 -7.50 16.67
C ALA A 177 -13.75 -8.38 17.83
N LYS A 178 -14.52 -8.43 18.93
CA LYS A 178 -14.23 -9.37 20.00
C LYS A 178 -14.13 -10.75 19.41
N PRO A 179 -13.06 -11.51 19.66
CA PRO A 179 -12.99 -12.90 19.25
C PRO A 179 -14.21 -13.60 19.82
N LYS A 180 -14.96 -14.31 18.96
CA LYS A 180 -16.07 -15.16 19.40
C LYS A 180 -15.47 -16.19 20.35
N GLN A 181 -15.72 -16.01 21.65
CA GLN A 181 -15.45 -17.05 22.64
C GLN A 181 -16.27 -18.27 22.24
N ASN A 182 -15.62 -19.28 21.69
CA ASN A 182 -16.17 -20.62 21.54
C ASN A 182 -16.37 -21.18 22.95
N ASN A 183 -17.57 -20.99 23.49
CA ASN A 183 -18.06 -21.65 24.68
C ASN A 183 -18.18 -23.16 24.37
N LYS A 184 -17.07 -23.91 24.44
CA LYS A 184 -17.13 -25.36 24.67
C LYS A 184 -17.63 -25.57 26.08
N LYS A 185 -18.98 -25.59 26.25
CA LYS A 185 -19.61 -26.17 27.41
C LYS A 185 -19.19 -27.63 27.50
N ASN A 186 -18.32 -27.92 28.46
CA ASN A 186 -18.01 -29.27 28.89
C ASN A 186 -19.29 -30.01 29.27
N ALA A 187 -19.71 -30.93 28.42
CA ALA A 187 -20.60 -31.99 28.82
C ALA A 187 -19.80 -33.00 29.65
N ARG A 188 -19.74 -32.78 30.95
CA ARG A 188 -19.38 -33.77 31.96
C ARG A 188 -20.54 -33.85 32.94
N ASN A 189 -21.48 -34.71 32.65
CA ASN A 189 -22.34 -35.31 33.65
C ASN A 189 -22.84 -36.62 33.11
N GLY A 190 -22.45 -37.68 33.76
CA GLY A 190 -23.05 -39.00 33.52
C GLY A 190 -22.09 -40.15 33.80
N LEU A 191 -21.72 -40.35 35.06
CA LEU A 191 -21.36 -41.69 35.51
C LEU A 191 -22.09 -41.95 36.83
N SER A 192 -23.17 -42.67 36.64
CA SER A 192 -24.02 -43.20 37.66
C SER A 192 -23.30 -44.20 38.56
N LYS A 193 -23.70 -44.16 39.83
CA LYS A 193 -23.46 -45.17 40.89
C LYS A 193 -23.86 -46.54 40.39
N VAL A 194 -22.97 -47.55 40.58
CA VAL A 194 -23.39 -48.92 40.80
C VAL A 194 -22.89 -49.32 42.18
N VAL A 195 -23.87 -49.67 43.02
CA VAL A 195 -23.76 -50.33 44.30
C VAL A 195 -23.64 -51.83 44.07
N VAL A 196 -22.70 -52.49 44.62
CA VAL A 196 -22.82 -53.70 45.44
C VAL A 196 -21.49 -53.86 46.23
#